data_58e3142e56a08a8c05df787d80b32e82
#
_entry.id   58e3142e56a08a8c05df787d80b32e82
#
_cell.length_a   1.000
_cell.length_b   1.000
_cell.length_c   1.000
_cell.angle_alpha   90.00
_cell.angle_beta   90.00
_cell.angle_gamma   90.00
#
_symmetry.space_group_name_H-M   'P 1'
#
loop_
_entity.id
_entity.type
_entity.pdbx_description
1 polymer ?
#
loop_
_entity_poly.entity_id
_entity_poly.type
_entity_poly.pdbx_seq_one_letter_code
_entity_poly.pdbx_strand_id
1 'polypeptide(L)'
;GRAVFGMGQAKGEKRMEHALEAALHSPLLDMSIKGAKGILFNVAGSEDISLQEIQEAAQQIKEEISPQAKIIFGALHDKNLKQGEVRITVIATGFAE
;
A
#
# COMPACT_ATOMS: atom_id res chain seq x y z
N GLY A 1 -11.18 18.37 -0.35
CA GLY A 1 -10.81 17.08 0.16
C GLY A 1 -9.41 17.04 0.73
N ARG A 2 -9.15 16.00 1.51
CA ARG A 2 -7.85 15.78 2.11
C ARG A 2 -7.22 14.53 1.54
N ALA A 3 -5.92 14.43 1.66
CA ALA A 3 -5.19 13.20 1.37
C ALA A 3 -4.49 12.75 2.65
N VAL A 4 -4.55 11.46 2.92
CA VAL A 4 -3.88 10.86 4.06
C VAL A 4 -2.88 9.84 3.53
N PHE A 5 -1.71 9.82 4.11
CA PHE A 5 -0.57 9.08 3.62
C PHE A 5 -0.10 8.08 4.65
N GLY A 6 0.22 6.87 4.19
CA GLY A 6 0.82 5.85 5.02
C GLY A 6 1.92 5.13 4.25
N MET A 7 2.95 4.71 4.95
CA MET A 7 4.08 4.02 4.34
C MET A 7 4.55 2.90 5.25
N GLY A 8 4.87 1.75 4.64
CA GLY A 8 5.46 0.62 5.36
C GLY A 8 6.60 0.02 4.56
N GLN A 9 7.56 -0.55 5.25
CA GLN A 9 8.74 -1.16 4.65
C GLN A 9 9.05 -2.45 5.39
N ALA A 10 9.41 -3.49 4.64
CA ALA A 10 9.74 -4.78 5.23
C ALA A 10 10.67 -5.56 4.31
N LYS A 11 11.26 -6.62 4.85
CA LYS A 11 12.12 -7.51 4.08
C LYS A 11 11.92 -8.95 4.57
N GLY A 12 12.38 -9.90 3.76
CA GLY A 12 12.31 -11.30 4.12
C GLY A 12 10.98 -11.95 3.77
N GLU A 13 10.65 -13.05 4.43
CA GLU A 13 9.41 -13.76 4.19
C GLU A 13 8.21 -12.89 4.56
N LYS A 14 7.16 -12.99 3.75
CA LYS A 14 5.92 -12.23 3.95
C LYS A 14 6.15 -10.72 3.98
N ARG A 15 7.19 -10.27 3.27
CA ARG A 15 7.55 -8.85 3.25
C ARG A 15 6.41 -7.95 2.77
N MET A 16 5.67 -8.40 1.74
CA MET A 16 4.53 -7.63 1.24
C MET A 16 3.46 -7.46 2.29
N GLU A 17 3.12 -8.55 2.97
CA GLU A 17 2.11 -8.53 4.01
C GLU A 17 2.52 -7.61 5.16
N HIS A 18 3.77 -7.71 5.60
CA HIS A 18 4.27 -6.87 6.69
C HIS A 18 4.34 -5.40 6.30
N ALA A 19 4.82 -5.11 5.09
CA ALA A 19 4.91 -3.73 4.62
C ALA A 19 3.52 -3.11 4.45
N LEU A 20 2.58 -3.87 3.90
CA LEU A 20 1.22 -3.41 3.72
C LEU A 20 0.55 -3.15 5.06
N GLU A 21 0.71 -4.05 6.01
CA GLU A 21 0.14 -3.87 7.34
C GLU A 21 0.70 -2.62 8.01
N ALA A 22 2.00 -2.39 7.91
CA ALA A 22 2.60 -1.19 8.46
C ALA A 22 2.07 0.07 7.79
N ALA A 23 1.88 0.04 6.47
CA ALA A 23 1.36 1.20 5.75
C ALA A 23 -0.09 1.50 6.11
N LEU A 24 -0.94 0.47 6.22
CA LEU A 24 -2.36 0.63 6.48
C LEU A 24 -2.65 1.00 7.93
N HIS A 25 -1.77 0.64 8.84
CA HIS A 25 -1.98 0.89 10.27
C HIS A 25 -1.24 2.12 10.79
N SER A 26 -0.78 3.01 9.92
CA SER A 26 -0.32 4.31 10.39
C SER A 26 -1.53 5.04 11.00
N PRO A 27 -1.34 5.81 12.09
CA PRO A 27 -2.49 6.34 12.83
C PRO A 27 -3.50 7.15 12.00
N LEU A 28 -3.02 7.97 11.10
CA LEU A 28 -3.91 8.80 10.28
C LEU A 28 -4.66 7.97 9.24
N LEU A 29 -3.97 7.03 8.61
CA LEU A 29 -4.57 6.23 7.56
C LEU A 29 -5.58 5.22 8.12
N ASP A 30 -5.27 4.63 9.26
CA ASP A 30 -6.14 3.64 9.89
C ASP A 30 -7.54 4.21 10.18
N MET A 31 -7.61 5.49 10.53
CA MET A 31 -8.88 6.15 10.79
C MET A 31 -9.66 6.47 9.53
N SER A 32 -8.99 6.58 8.40
CA SER A 32 -9.56 7.21 7.20
C SER A 32 -9.77 6.28 6.03
N ILE A 33 -9.06 5.17 5.97
CA ILE A 33 -9.03 4.36 4.75
C ILE A 33 -10.40 3.81 4.36
N LYS A 34 -11.22 3.49 5.33
CA LYS A 34 -12.55 2.92 5.05
C LYS A 34 -13.51 3.92 4.45
N GLY A 35 -13.29 5.21 4.70
CA GLY A 35 -14.10 6.26 4.13
C GLY A 35 -13.55 6.85 2.84
N ALA A 36 -12.41 6.38 2.39
CA ALA A 36 -11.76 6.93 1.20
C ALA A 36 -12.52 6.55 -0.06
N LYS A 37 -12.61 7.48 -0.99
CA LYS A 37 -13.22 7.23 -2.30
C LYS A 37 -12.16 6.88 -3.35
N GLY A 38 -10.91 7.22 -3.11
CA GLY A 38 -9.82 6.88 -3.99
C GLY A 38 -8.58 6.52 -3.21
N ILE A 39 -7.86 5.52 -3.68
CA ILE A 39 -6.62 5.08 -3.06
C ILE A 39 -5.57 4.90 -4.13
N LEU A 40 -4.43 5.54 -3.91
CA LEU A 40 -3.23 5.29 -4.69
C LEU A 40 -2.33 4.37 -3.90
N PHE A 41 -2.06 3.21 -4.47
CA PHE A 41 -1.26 2.18 -3.83
C PHE A 41 -0.02 1.96 -4.66
N ASN A 42 1.15 2.20 -4.08
CA ASN A 42 2.41 2.08 -4.79
C ASN A 42 3.34 1.11 -4.07
N VAL A 43 3.86 0.15 -4.82
CA VAL A 43 4.83 -0.82 -4.32
C VAL A 43 6.18 -0.52 -4.96
N ALA A 44 7.18 -0.26 -4.13
CA ALA A 44 8.56 -0.12 -4.56
C ALA A 44 9.33 -1.33 -4.06
N GLY A 45 10.09 -1.96 -4.93
CA GLY A 45 10.87 -3.12 -4.55
C GLY A 45 12.21 -3.13 -5.25
N SER A 46 13.11 -3.99 -4.76
CA SER A 46 14.35 -4.26 -5.47
C SER A 46 14.03 -5.15 -6.67
N GLU A 47 15.06 -5.58 -7.40
CA GLU A 47 14.85 -6.34 -8.63
C GLU A 47 14.15 -7.68 -8.44
N ASP A 48 14.10 -8.18 -7.21
CA ASP A 48 13.51 -9.48 -6.93
C ASP A 48 12.01 -9.46 -6.63
N ILE A 49 11.36 -8.31 -6.73
CA ILE A 49 9.92 -8.25 -6.49
C ILE A 49 9.17 -9.01 -7.60
N SER A 50 8.17 -9.79 -7.21
CA SER A 50 7.41 -10.61 -8.15
C SER A 50 6.01 -10.08 -8.37
N LEU A 51 5.45 -10.39 -9.53
CA LEU A 51 4.07 -10.03 -9.85
C LEU A 51 3.09 -10.68 -8.85
N GLN A 52 3.38 -11.90 -8.44
CA GLN A 52 2.53 -12.59 -7.48
C GLN A 52 2.47 -11.85 -6.16
N GLU A 53 3.61 -11.35 -5.66
CA GLU A 53 3.63 -10.54 -4.44
C GLU A 53 2.77 -9.29 -4.59
N ILE A 54 2.86 -8.64 -5.73
CA ILE A 54 2.08 -7.43 -6.00
C ILE A 54 0.59 -7.73 -6.02
N GLN A 55 0.21 -8.84 -6.66
CA GLN A 55 -1.20 -9.24 -6.73
C GLN A 55 -1.77 -9.59 -5.37
N GLU A 56 -1.00 -10.24 -4.52
CA GLU A 56 -1.41 -10.57 -3.17
C GLU A 56 -1.66 -9.32 -2.34
N ALA A 57 -0.78 -8.33 -2.47
CA ALA A 57 -0.94 -7.06 -1.77
C ALA A 57 -2.19 -6.32 -2.26
N ALA A 58 -2.45 -6.32 -3.56
CA ALA A 58 -3.63 -5.67 -4.12
C ALA A 58 -4.91 -6.34 -3.61
N GLN A 59 -4.92 -7.66 -3.53
CA GLN A 59 -6.08 -8.39 -3.03
C GLN A 59 -6.34 -8.06 -1.56
N GLN A 60 -5.30 -7.98 -0.75
CA GLN A 60 -5.45 -7.65 0.65
C GLN A 60 -6.01 -6.25 0.86
N ILE A 61 -5.55 -5.29 0.06
CA ILE A 61 -6.03 -3.92 0.19
C ILE A 61 -7.52 -3.82 -0.19
N LYS A 62 -7.94 -4.58 -1.19
CA LYS A 62 -9.34 -4.60 -1.60
C LYS A 62 -10.26 -5.13 -0.51
N GLU A 63 -9.75 -5.99 0.35
CA GLU A 63 -10.54 -6.54 1.44
C GLU A 63 -10.75 -5.55 2.58
N GLU A 64 -9.88 -4.54 2.68
CA GLU A 64 -9.91 -3.60 3.80
C GLU A 64 -10.57 -2.27 3.49
N ILE A 65 -10.90 -2.01 2.22
CA ILE A 65 -11.47 -0.75 1.81
C ILE A 65 -12.88 -0.92 1.26
N SER A 66 -13.58 0.21 1.07
CA SER A 66 -14.90 0.20 0.49
C SER A 66 -14.87 -0.39 -0.92
N PRO A 67 -15.82 -1.29 -1.26
CA PRO A 67 -15.91 -1.80 -2.62
C PRO A 67 -16.12 -0.72 -3.67
N GLN A 68 -16.59 0.44 -3.25
CA GLN A 68 -16.85 1.55 -4.17
C GLN A 68 -15.63 2.44 -4.37
N ALA A 69 -14.58 2.24 -3.60
CA ALA A 69 -13.36 3.05 -3.72
C ALA A 69 -12.63 2.71 -5.01
N LYS A 70 -12.10 3.73 -5.65
CA LYS A 70 -11.26 3.55 -6.83
C LYS A 70 -9.82 3.35 -6.40
N ILE A 71 -9.22 2.27 -6.88
CA ILE A 71 -7.84 1.95 -6.55
C ILE A 71 -6.96 2.17 -7.78
N ILE A 72 -5.93 2.97 -7.62
CA ILE A 72 -4.90 3.15 -8.63
C ILE A 72 -3.66 2.45 -8.12
N PHE A 73 -3.12 1.54 -8.92
CA PHE A 73 -2.05 0.66 -8.50
C PHE A 73 -0.80 0.92 -9.31
N GLY A 74 0.32 1.13 -8.63
CA GLY A 74 1.60 1.34 -9.28
C GLY A 74 2.67 0.45 -8.68
N ALA A 75 3.66 0.11 -9.47
CA ALA A 75 4.80 -0.67 -9.01
C ALA A 75 6.05 -0.16 -9.69
N LEU A 76 7.15 -0.11 -8.95
CA LEU A 76 8.42 0.33 -9.51
C LEU A 76 9.59 -0.37 -8.81
N HIS A 77 10.73 -0.36 -9.47
CA HIS A 77 11.99 -0.81 -8.85
C HIS A 77 12.71 0.41 -8.28
N ASP A 78 13.20 0.28 -7.07
CA ASP A 78 13.94 1.35 -6.40
C ASP A 78 15.34 0.84 -6.06
N LYS A 79 16.33 1.43 -6.69
CA LYS A 79 17.72 1.03 -6.50
C LYS A 79 18.24 1.31 -5.09
N ASN A 80 17.56 2.16 -4.36
CA ASN A 80 17.95 2.48 -2.98
C ASN A 80 17.49 1.44 -1.98
N LEU A 81 16.61 0.53 -2.37
CA LEU A 81 16.19 -0.56 -1.53
C LEU A 81 17.18 -1.71 -1.62
N LYS A 82 17.45 -2.32 -0.48
CA LYS A 82 18.30 -3.49 -0.43
C LYS A 82 17.57 -4.68 -1.02
N GLN A 83 18.32 -5.65 -1.51
CA GLN A 83 17.74 -6.87 -2.02
C GLN A 83 16.84 -7.51 -0.96
N GLY A 84 15.66 -7.92 -1.36
CA GLY A 84 14.69 -8.50 -0.45
C GLY A 84 13.80 -7.52 0.26
N GLU A 85 13.99 -6.20 0.07
CA GLU A 85 13.14 -5.19 0.70
C GLU A 85 12.02 -4.75 -0.22
N VAL A 86 10.89 -4.39 0.39
CA VAL A 86 9.79 -3.72 -0.31
C VAL A 86 9.32 -2.53 0.52
N ARG A 87 8.84 -1.50 -0.16
CA ARG A 87 8.22 -0.34 0.45
C ARG A 87 6.84 -0.16 -0.17
N ILE A 88 5.83 0.00 0.67
CA ILE A 88 4.46 0.24 0.21
C ILE A 88 4.04 1.62 0.67
N THR A 89 3.54 2.41 -0.27
CA THR A 89 2.99 3.73 0.00
C THR A 89 1.52 3.73 -0.36
N VAL A 90 0.70 4.21 0.56
CA VAL A 90 -0.75 4.30 0.35
C VAL A 90 -1.15 5.75 0.55
N ILE A 91 -1.85 6.30 -0.43
CA ILE A 91 -2.42 7.65 -0.34
C ILE A 91 -3.93 7.51 -0.52
N ALA A 92 -4.67 7.90 0.50
CA ALA A 92 -6.13 7.81 0.48
C ALA A 92 -6.73 9.22 0.37
N THR A 93 -7.72 9.36 -0.50
CA THR A 93 -8.34 10.64 -0.80
C THR A 93 -9.86 10.53 -0.80
N GLY A 94 -10.53 11.67 -0.87
CA GLY A 94 -11.98 11.71 -1.08
C GLY A 94 -12.77 11.39 0.17
N PHE A 95 -12.31 11.79 1.32
CA PHE A 95 -13.05 11.57 2.57
C PHE A 95 -14.26 12.47 2.66
N ALA A 96 -15.29 11.97 3.33
CA ALA A 96 -16.41 12.81 3.70
C ALA A 96 -15.94 13.82 4.73
N GLU A 97 -16.33 15.06 4.56
CA GLU A 97 -15.99 16.14 5.48
C GLU A 97 -17.16 16.45 6.41
#